data_d8618083b89ab4c655a488d96af36f16
#
_entry.id   d8618083b89ab4c655a488d96af36f16
#
_cell.length_a   1.000
_cell.length_b   1.000
_cell.length_c   1.000
_cell.angle_alpha   90.00
_cell.angle_beta   90.00
_cell.angle_gamma   90.00
#
_symmetry.space_group_name_H-M   'P 1'
#
loop_
_entity.id
_entity.type
_entity.pdbx_description
1 polymer ?
#
loop_
_entity_poly.entity_id
_entity_poly.type
_entity_poly.pdbx_seq_one_letter_code
_entity_poly.pdbx_strand_id
1 'polypeptide(L)'
;MKVSNLFFLLLFSFVYWSAFAQQSSPGKENDLAGVNARGDQGMGFSHEKTTHHFRLLADGGAIEIQSNEPTDSGSQEAIRQHLAMIAVKFSQGDFAIPMFIHARGRGYEAIEKQDHI
;
A
#
# COMPACT_ATOMS: atom_id res chain seq x y z
N MET A 1 -34.33 63.41 -34.90
CA MET A 1 -33.29 62.37 -35.01
C MET A 1 -33.32 61.55 -33.75
N LYS A 2 -33.73 60.27 -33.86
CA LYS A 2 -33.83 59.33 -32.73
C LYS A 2 -32.54 58.51 -32.72
N VAL A 3 -31.74 58.63 -31.66
CA VAL A 3 -30.57 57.77 -31.38
C VAL A 3 -31.04 56.59 -30.54
N SER A 4 -31.01 55.43 -31.12
CA SER A 4 -31.38 54.18 -30.47
C SER A 4 -30.18 53.68 -29.70
N ASN A 5 -30.27 53.64 -28.36
CA ASN A 5 -29.26 53.05 -27.47
C ASN A 5 -29.44 51.56 -27.48
N LEU A 6 -28.53 50.88 -28.18
CA LEU A 6 -28.42 49.41 -28.11
C LEU A 6 -27.59 49.03 -26.89
N PHE A 7 -28.29 48.58 -25.85
CA PHE A 7 -27.67 48.12 -24.61
C PHE A 7 -27.16 46.67 -24.84
N PHE A 8 -25.85 46.55 -25.01
CA PHE A 8 -25.20 45.26 -25.16
C PHE A 8 -24.99 44.62 -23.77
N LEU A 9 -25.90 43.70 -23.44
CA LEU A 9 -25.81 42.89 -22.20
C LEU A 9 -24.81 41.77 -22.43
N LEU A 10 -23.57 41.98 -21.98
CA LEU A 10 -22.54 40.94 -21.87
C LEU A 10 -22.85 40.06 -20.67
N LEU A 11 -23.45 38.91 -20.94
CA LEU A 11 -23.58 37.80 -19.99
C LEU A 11 -22.21 37.16 -19.77
N PHE A 12 -21.54 37.53 -18.69
CA PHE A 12 -20.35 36.83 -18.20
C PHE A 12 -20.79 35.50 -17.60
N SER A 13 -20.70 34.43 -18.38
CA SER A 13 -20.85 33.07 -17.88
C SER A 13 -19.60 32.73 -17.06
N PHE A 14 -19.65 32.86 -15.76
CA PHE A 14 -18.66 32.30 -14.85
C PHE A 14 -18.80 30.78 -14.86
N VAL A 15 -17.96 30.14 -15.66
CA VAL A 15 -17.75 28.69 -15.56
C VAL A 15 -16.96 28.46 -14.28
N TYR A 16 -17.66 28.10 -13.20
CA TYR A 16 -17.03 27.56 -11.99
C TYR A 16 -16.48 26.18 -12.35
N TRP A 17 -15.19 26.14 -12.66
CA TRP A 17 -14.44 24.90 -12.68
C TRP A 17 -14.28 24.49 -11.20
N SER A 18 -15.18 23.65 -10.75
CA SER A 18 -15.02 22.96 -9.48
C SER A 18 -13.80 22.06 -9.61
N ALA A 19 -12.65 22.53 -9.12
CA ALA A 19 -11.52 21.67 -8.85
C ALA A 19 -11.98 20.65 -7.81
N PHE A 20 -12.32 19.44 -8.24
CA PHE A 20 -12.43 18.30 -7.37
C PHE A 20 -11.02 18.05 -6.82
N ALA A 21 -10.69 18.70 -5.72
CA ALA A 21 -9.57 18.31 -4.90
C ALA A 21 -9.86 16.88 -4.47
N GLN A 22 -9.11 15.94 -5.02
CA GLN A 22 -9.11 14.55 -4.62
C GLN A 22 -8.58 14.52 -3.18
N GLN A 23 -9.49 14.62 -2.24
CA GLN A 23 -9.20 14.52 -0.82
C GLN A 23 -8.84 13.06 -0.56
N SER A 24 -7.53 12.78 -0.53
CA SER A 24 -7.01 11.53 -0.01
C SER A 24 -7.53 11.40 1.42
N SER A 25 -8.34 10.38 1.67
CA SER A 25 -8.96 10.15 2.97
C SER A 25 -7.86 10.01 4.03
N PRO A 26 -7.84 10.82 5.12
CA PRO A 26 -6.79 10.79 6.14
C PRO A 26 -6.58 9.42 6.79
N GLY A 27 -7.59 8.55 6.74
CA GLY A 27 -7.53 7.20 7.28
C GLY A 27 -6.65 6.23 6.50
N LYS A 28 -6.43 6.46 5.20
CA LYS A 28 -5.67 5.54 4.35
C LYS A 28 -4.15 5.74 4.48
N GLU A 29 -3.73 6.97 4.67
CA GLU A 29 -2.32 7.34 4.84
C GLU A 29 -1.78 6.91 6.22
N ASN A 30 -2.59 7.10 7.26
CA ASN A 30 -2.26 6.64 8.63
C ASN A 30 -2.21 5.10 8.73
N ASP A 31 -3.01 4.39 7.94
CA ASP A 31 -3.00 2.93 7.90
C ASP A 31 -1.73 2.39 7.19
N LEU A 32 -1.31 3.01 6.09
CA LEU A 32 -0.07 2.65 5.39
C LEU A 32 1.18 2.88 6.26
N ALA A 33 1.27 4.01 6.95
CA ALA A 33 2.38 4.28 7.87
C ALA A 33 2.45 3.24 9.00
N GLY A 34 1.31 2.83 9.54
CA GLY A 34 1.22 1.78 10.54
C GLY A 34 1.61 0.41 10.00
N VAL A 35 1.20 0.07 8.78
CA VAL A 35 1.60 -1.18 8.10
C VAL A 35 3.11 -1.19 7.84
N ASN A 36 3.69 -0.10 7.36
CA ASN A 36 5.12 0.01 7.10
C ASN A 36 5.95 -0.17 8.39
N ALA A 37 5.58 0.53 9.47
CA ALA A 37 6.27 0.42 10.76
C ALA A 37 6.20 -1.01 11.33
N ARG A 38 5.03 -1.66 11.27
CA ARG A 38 4.89 -3.06 11.69
C ARG A 38 5.60 -4.01 10.74
N GLY A 39 5.64 -3.68 9.44
CA GLY A 39 6.39 -4.41 8.44
C GLY A 39 7.87 -4.45 8.76
N ASP A 40 8.50 -3.31 8.99
CA ASP A 40 9.91 -3.21 9.36
C ASP A 40 10.21 -4.00 10.64
N GLN A 41 9.32 -3.90 11.64
CA GLN A 41 9.47 -4.66 12.88
C GLN A 41 9.31 -6.18 12.66
N GLY A 42 8.31 -6.60 11.91
CA GLY A 42 8.01 -8.02 11.67
C GLY A 42 9.00 -8.70 10.72
N MET A 43 9.54 -7.96 9.75
CA MET A 43 10.51 -8.45 8.79
C MET A 43 11.96 -8.38 9.29
N GLY A 44 12.29 -7.41 10.16
CA GLY A 44 13.65 -7.17 10.65
C GLY A 44 14.54 -6.39 9.68
N PHE A 45 13.96 -5.77 8.65
CA PHE A 45 14.64 -4.89 7.71
C PHE A 45 13.71 -3.78 7.23
N SER A 46 14.28 -2.68 6.70
CA SER A 46 13.52 -1.52 6.29
C SER A 46 12.84 -1.73 4.94
N HIS A 47 11.53 -1.41 4.86
CA HIS A 47 10.77 -1.37 3.61
C HIS A 47 11.30 -0.32 2.62
N GLU A 48 11.94 0.76 3.10
CA GLU A 48 12.54 1.79 2.24
C GLU A 48 13.81 1.33 1.54
N LYS A 49 14.51 0.33 2.13
CA LYS A 49 15.77 -0.23 1.60
C LYS A 49 15.58 -1.48 0.75
N THR A 50 14.34 -1.94 0.64
CA THR A 50 14.03 -3.21 -0.02
C THR A 50 12.85 -3.07 -0.95
N THR A 51 12.80 -3.92 -1.97
CA THR A 51 11.67 -4.01 -2.90
C THR A 51 11.09 -5.41 -2.86
N HIS A 52 9.75 -5.48 -2.75
CA HIS A 52 8.98 -6.72 -2.73
C HIS A 52 8.26 -6.90 -4.07
N HIS A 53 8.34 -8.09 -4.64
CA HIS A 53 7.59 -8.49 -5.81
C HIS A 53 6.70 -9.68 -5.48
N PHE A 54 5.42 -9.55 -5.79
CA PHE A 54 4.43 -10.61 -5.62
C PHE A 54 4.03 -11.12 -7.00
N ARG A 55 4.23 -12.41 -7.25
CA ARG A 55 3.88 -13.05 -8.51
C ARG A 55 2.80 -14.08 -8.28
N LEU A 56 1.71 -13.97 -9.02
CA LEU A 56 0.68 -15.00 -9.07
C LEU A 56 1.08 -16.05 -10.12
N LEU A 57 1.04 -17.32 -9.71
CA LEU A 57 1.29 -18.48 -10.55
C LEU A 57 0.00 -19.29 -10.67
N ALA A 58 -0.07 -20.19 -11.64
CA ALA A 58 -1.26 -21.02 -11.86
C ALA A 58 -1.57 -21.95 -10.67
N ASP A 59 -0.56 -22.31 -9.91
CA ASP A 59 -0.58 -23.27 -8.80
C ASP A 59 -0.19 -22.62 -7.45
N GLY A 60 -0.15 -21.29 -7.36
CA GLY A 60 0.22 -20.59 -6.13
C GLY A 60 0.75 -19.19 -6.36
N GLY A 61 1.83 -18.83 -5.67
CA GLY A 61 2.47 -17.52 -5.79
C GLY A 61 3.93 -17.56 -5.36
N ALA A 62 4.67 -16.52 -5.72
CA ALA A 62 6.03 -16.30 -5.26
C ALA A 62 6.16 -14.90 -4.67
N ILE A 63 6.93 -14.79 -3.60
CA ILE A 63 7.35 -13.54 -3.00
C ILE A 63 8.85 -13.41 -3.20
N GLU A 64 9.26 -12.38 -3.91
CA GLU A 64 10.67 -12.06 -4.13
C GLU A 64 11.01 -10.77 -3.42
N ILE A 65 12.10 -10.75 -2.67
CA ILE A 65 12.55 -9.56 -1.93
C ILE A 65 14.01 -9.31 -2.31
N GLN A 66 14.31 -8.05 -2.63
CA GLN A 66 15.68 -7.64 -2.93
C GLN A 66 16.05 -6.37 -2.19
N SER A 67 17.33 -6.23 -1.86
CA SER A 67 17.89 -4.95 -1.42
C SER A 67 17.95 -3.98 -2.59
N ASN A 68 17.56 -2.71 -2.38
CA ASN A 68 17.64 -1.67 -3.40
C ASN A 68 19.09 -1.34 -3.74
N GLU A 69 19.99 -1.47 -2.76
CA GLU A 69 21.44 -1.30 -2.94
C GLU A 69 22.15 -2.66 -2.98
N PRO A 70 22.79 -3.04 -4.11
CA PRO A 70 23.49 -4.33 -4.23
C PRO A 70 24.62 -4.54 -3.22
N THR A 71 25.15 -3.46 -2.65
CA THR A 71 26.24 -3.50 -1.65
C THR A 71 25.75 -3.52 -0.20
N ASP A 72 24.44 -3.41 0.04
CA ASP A 72 23.87 -3.49 1.39
C ASP A 72 23.76 -4.95 1.85
N SER A 73 24.89 -5.49 2.31
CA SER A 73 24.97 -6.85 2.82
C SER A 73 24.13 -7.08 4.07
N GLY A 74 23.90 -6.03 4.88
CA GLY A 74 23.06 -6.09 6.07
C GLY A 74 21.59 -6.37 5.71
N SER A 75 21.01 -5.62 4.77
CA SER A 75 19.65 -5.87 4.28
C SER A 75 19.55 -7.22 3.59
N GLN A 76 20.54 -7.62 2.79
CA GLN A 76 20.54 -8.93 2.14
C GLN A 76 20.53 -10.09 3.13
N GLU A 77 21.29 -10.01 4.21
CA GLU A 77 21.31 -11.02 5.24
C GLU A 77 20.01 -11.07 6.03
N ALA A 78 19.46 -9.92 6.41
CA ALA A 78 18.18 -9.84 7.09
C ALA A 78 17.03 -10.42 6.22
N ILE A 79 17.02 -10.16 4.90
CA ILE A 79 16.07 -10.76 3.96
C ILE A 79 16.19 -12.29 3.97
N ARG A 80 17.40 -12.86 3.88
CA ARG A 80 17.59 -14.31 3.88
C ARG A 80 17.08 -14.96 5.16
N GLN A 81 17.39 -14.36 6.31
CA GLN A 81 16.95 -14.87 7.61
C GLN A 81 15.43 -14.81 7.73
N HIS A 82 14.81 -13.70 7.33
CA HIS A 82 13.36 -13.55 7.34
C HIS A 82 12.67 -14.59 6.45
N LEU A 83 13.11 -14.73 5.19
CA LEU A 83 12.49 -15.67 4.26
C LEU A 83 12.64 -17.13 4.72
N ALA A 84 13.79 -17.50 5.30
CA ALA A 84 13.98 -18.84 5.87
C ALA A 84 13.02 -19.08 7.03
N MET A 85 12.85 -18.11 7.92
CA MET A 85 11.92 -18.19 9.06
C MET A 85 10.46 -18.28 8.58
N ILE A 86 10.06 -17.44 7.62
CA ILE A 86 8.69 -17.44 7.07
C ILE A 86 8.37 -18.77 6.39
N ALA A 87 9.30 -19.33 5.64
CA ALA A 87 9.09 -20.64 5.00
C ALA A 87 8.78 -21.74 6.02
N VAL A 88 9.50 -21.78 7.15
CA VAL A 88 9.23 -22.74 8.24
C VAL A 88 7.87 -22.47 8.89
N LYS A 89 7.57 -21.21 9.24
CA LYS A 89 6.31 -20.84 9.89
C LYS A 89 5.11 -21.20 9.01
N PHE A 90 5.14 -20.84 7.74
CA PHE A 90 4.04 -21.10 6.80
C PHE A 90 3.83 -22.61 6.56
N SER A 91 4.92 -23.40 6.55
CA SER A 91 4.79 -24.85 6.46
C SER A 91 4.11 -25.48 7.68
N GLN A 92 4.08 -24.78 8.80
CA GLN A 92 3.42 -25.16 10.05
C GLN A 92 2.03 -24.53 10.23
N GLY A 93 1.57 -23.71 9.24
CA GLY A 93 0.33 -22.96 9.35
C GLY A 93 0.40 -21.73 10.27
N ASP A 94 1.60 -21.29 10.64
CA ASP A 94 1.80 -20.09 11.47
C ASP A 94 1.91 -18.83 10.60
N PHE A 95 0.83 -18.06 10.56
CA PHE A 95 0.72 -16.79 9.84
C PHE A 95 0.74 -15.58 10.78
N ALA A 96 1.24 -15.71 11.99
CA ALA A 96 1.23 -14.64 13.00
C ALA A 96 1.94 -13.35 12.53
N ILE A 97 3.02 -13.45 11.75
CA ILE A 97 3.76 -12.29 11.25
C ILE A 97 2.96 -11.49 10.21
N PRO A 98 2.44 -12.09 9.12
CA PRO A 98 1.54 -11.36 8.22
C PRO A 98 0.33 -10.77 8.93
N MET A 99 -0.27 -11.50 9.85
CA MET A 99 -1.40 -11.02 10.64
C MET A 99 -1.03 -9.82 11.50
N PHE A 100 0.12 -9.82 12.16
CA PHE A 100 0.63 -8.68 12.92
C PHE A 100 0.84 -7.44 12.03
N ILE A 101 1.43 -7.60 10.86
CA ILE A 101 1.70 -6.51 9.92
C ILE A 101 0.39 -5.87 9.44
N HIS A 102 -0.59 -6.69 9.06
CA HIS A 102 -1.85 -6.28 8.47
C HIS A 102 -3.01 -6.14 9.47
N ALA A 103 -2.76 -6.20 10.77
CA ALA A 103 -3.75 -6.29 11.86
C ALA A 103 -4.86 -5.22 11.88
N ARG A 104 -4.80 -4.20 11.03
CA ARG A 104 -5.80 -3.13 10.90
C ARG A 104 -6.30 -2.95 9.47
N GLY A 105 -5.95 -3.83 8.52
CA GLY A 105 -6.38 -3.78 7.13
C GLY A 105 -7.53 -4.73 6.84
N ARG A 106 -8.37 -4.40 5.84
CA ARG A 106 -9.50 -5.24 5.40
C ARG A 106 -9.11 -6.65 4.94
N GLY A 107 -7.82 -6.93 4.74
CA GLY A 107 -7.28 -8.25 4.43
C GLY A 107 -7.24 -9.19 5.63
N TYR A 108 -7.19 -8.66 6.85
CA TYR A 108 -7.16 -9.43 8.09
C TYR A 108 -8.45 -10.26 8.28
N GLU A 109 -9.61 -9.64 8.09
CA GLU A 109 -10.91 -10.32 8.21
C GLU A 109 -11.10 -11.46 7.19
N ALA A 110 -10.42 -11.38 6.04
CA ALA A 110 -10.49 -12.42 5.02
C ALA A 110 -9.62 -13.64 5.39
N ILE A 111 -8.49 -13.42 6.05
CA ILE A 111 -7.58 -14.49 6.51
C ILE A 111 -8.20 -15.23 7.70
N GLU A 112 -8.76 -14.50 8.66
CA GLU A 112 -9.40 -15.09 9.85
C GLU A 112 -10.60 -15.97 9.50
N LYS A 113 -11.32 -15.67 8.40
CA LYS A 113 -12.44 -16.48 7.92
C LYS A 113 -12.02 -17.79 7.24
N GLN A 114 -10.77 -17.95 6.82
CA GLN A 114 -10.28 -19.16 6.18
C GLN A 114 -9.80 -20.23 7.18
N ASP A 115 -9.46 -19.83 8.39
CA ASP A 115 -9.01 -20.76 9.45
C ASP A 115 -10.17 -21.53 10.12
N HIS A 116 -11.42 -21.32 9.69
CA HIS A 116 -12.61 -21.94 10.26
C HIS A 116 -13.39 -22.85 9.28
N ILE A 117 -12.72 -23.37 8.22
CA ILE A 117 -13.31 -24.37 7.31
C ILE A 117 -12.68 -25.75 7.48
#